data_5c82baa6624e22e2120a61cb9e00507b
#
_entry.id   5c82baa6624e22e2120a61cb9e00507b
#
_cell.length_a   1.000
_cell.length_b   1.000
_cell.length_c   1.000
_cell.angle_alpha   90.00
_cell.angle_beta   90.00
_cell.angle_gamma   90.00
#
_symmetry.space_group_name_H-M   'P 1'
#
loop_
_entity.id
_entity.type
_entity.pdbx_description
1 polymer ?
#
loop_
_entity_poly.entity_id
_entity_poly.type
_entity_poly.pdbx_seq_one_letter_code
_entity_poly.pdbx_strand_id
1 'polypeptide(L)'
;MNLKMRFVFVCSAIILLLVVSTARAGDLKIKENDHIVIVGNTFAERMHLFGYFETFLHSRFPEHRLRIRYLAWPAEEVGEPIRPLGFPRLADELREERADIVFVCYGMNESFHGIAGVGHFRHKIESFVEQLRAEKFNGHSPPRVVLVTPIAQENSSATVDVPARNSDLKVYSEELLQVANQPGVHAVDLFSATAQRVSGQGGRLTFNGIHLTESGYQVVS
;
A
#
# COMPACT_ATOMS: atom_id res chain seq x y z
N MET A 1 67.81 -44.25 -2.24
CA MET A 1 66.52 -44.51 -2.87
C MET A 1 65.52 -43.65 -2.16
N ASN A 2 65.28 -42.42 -2.68
CA ASN A 2 64.53 -41.38 -1.99
C ASN A 2 63.07 -41.31 -2.56
N LEU A 3 62.13 -41.69 -1.73
CA LEU A 3 60.71 -41.62 -2.06
C LEU A 3 60.17 -40.27 -1.59
N LYS A 4 59.94 -39.32 -2.50
CA LYS A 4 59.31 -38.02 -2.24
C LYS A 4 57.79 -38.20 -2.18
N MET A 5 57.22 -38.10 -1.00
CA MET A 5 55.79 -38.09 -0.77
C MET A 5 55.23 -36.71 -1.06
N ARG A 6 54.41 -36.57 -2.13
CA ARG A 6 53.70 -35.33 -2.48
C ARG A 6 52.40 -35.28 -1.70
N PHE A 7 52.30 -34.35 -0.77
CA PHE A 7 51.00 -33.99 -0.13
C PHE A 7 50.23 -33.13 -1.11
N VAL A 8 49.06 -33.61 -1.53
CA VAL A 8 48.06 -32.85 -2.27
C VAL A 8 47.10 -32.26 -1.25
N PHE A 9 47.14 -30.95 -1.04
CA PHE A 9 46.11 -30.23 -0.29
C PHE A 9 44.88 -30.04 -1.19
N VAL A 10 43.81 -30.74 -0.87
CA VAL A 10 42.48 -30.49 -1.46
C VAL A 10 41.82 -29.43 -0.62
N CYS A 11 41.79 -28.18 -1.08
CA CYS A 11 40.97 -27.13 -0.53
C CYS A 11 39.54 -27.35 -0.98
N SER A 12 38.70 -27.92 -0.09
CA SER A 12 37.24 -27.95 -0.30
C SER A 12 36.67 -26.58 0.05
N ALA A 13 36.38 -25.79 -0.96
CA ALA A 13 35.62 -24.56 -0.81
C ALA A 13 34.13 -24.93 -0.61
N ILE A 14 33.68 -24.80 0.62
CA ILE A 14 32.23 -24.90 0.93
C ILE A 14 31.57 -23.59 0.47
N ILE A 15 30.92 -23.62 -0.68
CA ILE A 15 30.06 -22.52 -1.14
C ILE A 15 28.76 -22.62 -0.33
N LEU A 16 28.63 -21.77 0.68
CA LEU A 16 27.38 -21.57 1.44
C LEU A 16 26.39 -20.82 0.52
N LEU A 17 25.54 -21.55 -0.17
CA LEU A 17 24.42 -20.97 -0.90
C LEU A 17 23.44 -20.38 0.13
N LEU A 18 23.52 -19.06 0.37
CA LEU A 18 22.44 -18.30 1.01
C LEU A 18 21.23 -18.32 0.07
N VAL A 19 20.32 -19.26 0.30
CA VAL A 19 18.97 -19.22 -0.28
C VAL A 19 18.26 -18.05 0.40
N VAL A 20 18.33 -16.86 -0.22
CA VAL A 20 17.45 -15.75 0.13
C VAL A 20 16.05 -16.18 -0.28
N SER A 21 15.31 -16.75 0.67
CA SER A 21 13.89 -17.00 0.52
C SER A 21 13.22 -15.63 0.42
N THR A 22 12.91 -15.20 -0.79
CA THR A 22 11.98 -14.08 -1.00
C THR A 22 10.62 -14.59 -0.51
N ALA A 23 10.28 -14.29 0.73
CA ALA A 23 8.93 -14.49 1.24
C ALA A 23 8.01 -13.60 0.39
N ARG A 24 7.41 -14.20 -0.63
CA ARG A 24 6.33 -13.57 -1.36
C ARG A 24 5.22 -13.35 -0.35
N ALA A 25 4.77 -12.11 -0.18
CA ALA A 25 3.56 -11.83 0.58
C ALA A 25 2.48 -12.78 0.04
N GLY A 26 1.96 -13.66 0.91
CA GLY A 26 0.93 -14.62 0.50
C GLY A 26 -0.31 -13.87 0.04
N ASP A 27 -1.14 -14.49 -0.80
CA ASP A 27 -2.39 -13.88 -1.26
C ASP A 27 -3.24 -13.43 -0.07
N LEU A 28 -3.81 -12.23 -0.16
CA LEU A 28 -4.77 -11.72 0.82
C LEU A 28 -5.97 -12.66 0.88
N LYS A 29 -6.17 -13.30 2.02
CA LYS A 29 -7.35 -14.16 2.22
C LYS A 29 -8.49 -13.33 2.80
N ILE A 30 -9.53 -13.10 2.02
CA ILE A 30 -10.79 -12.53 2.48
C ILE A 30 -11.65 -13.65 3.06
N LYS A 31 -12.17 -13.45 4.27
CA LYS A 31 -12.96 -14.43 5.02
C LYS A 31 -14.39 -13.98 5.14
N GLU A 32 -15.26 -14.93 5.45
CA GLU A 32 -16.66 -14.65 5.80
C GLU A 32 -16.75 -13.71 7.00
N ASN A 33 -17.61 -12.71 6.93
CA ASN A 33 -17.87 -11.66 7.90
C ASN A 33 -16.65 -10.73 8.16
N ASP A 34 -15.66 -10.67 7.27
CA ASP A 34 -14.59 -9.69 7.41
C ASP A 34 -15.12 -8.25 7.41
N HIS A 35 -14.60 -7.47 8.33
CA HIS A 35 -14.77 -6.02 8.38
C HIS A 35 -13.55 -5.36 7.74
N ILE A 36 -13.74 -4.77 6.59
CA ILE A 36 -12.71 -4.11 5.79
C ILE A 36 -12.80 -2.60 6.05
N VAL A 37 -11.72 -2.03 6.55
CA VAL A 37 -11.63 -0.58 6.79
C VAL A 37 -10.60 0.02 5.85
N ILE A 38 -10.94 1.14 5.23
CA ILE A 38 -10.09 1.86 4.30
C ILE A 38 -9.70 3.19 4.94
N VAL A 39 -8.40 3.39 5.12
CA VAL A 39 -7.81 4.61 5.70
C VAL A 39 -6.90 5.27 4.67
N GLY A 40 -6.67 6.56 4.81
CA GLY A 40 -5.79 7.29 3.90
C GLY A 40 -6.29 8.68 3.59
N ASN A 41 -5.85 9.18 2.45
CA ASN A 41 -6.13 10.52 1.97
C ASN A 41 -7.35 10.60 1.01
N THR A 42 -7.40 11.66 0.22
CA THR A 42 -8.49 11.97 -0.73
C THR A 42 -8.82 10.80 -1.69
N PHE A 43 -7.82 10.00 -2.09
CA PHE A 43 -8.07 8.84 -2.94
C PHE A 43 -9.03 7.86 -2.25
N ALA A 44 -8.71 7.48 -1.02
CA ALA A 44 -9.51 6.54 -0.22
C ALA A 44 -10.86 7.14 0.20
N GLU A 45 -10.87 8.43 0.58
CA GLU A 45 -12.10 9.13 0.96
C GLU A 45 -13.11 9.14 -0.20
N ARG A 46 -12.69 9.47 -1.41
CA ARG A 46 -13.59 9.54 -2.57
C ARG A 46 -14.08 8.20 -3.10
N MET A 47 -13.46 7.07 -2.73
CA MET A 47 -13.92 5.74 -3.17
C MET A 47 -15.38 5.47 -2.83
N HIS A 48 -15.85 5.94 -1.65
CA HIS A 48 -17.23 5.73 -1.22
C HIS A 48 -18.29 6.41 -2.12
N LEU A 49 -17.90 7.46 -2.87
CA LEU A 49 -18.81 8.19 -3.74
C LEU A 49 -19.31 7.35 -4.93
N PHE A 50 -18.56 6.33 -5.32
CA PHE A 50 -18.82 5.58 -6.55
C PHE A 50 -19.14 4.10 -6.31
N GLY A 51 -18.76 3.51 -5.18
CA GLY A 51 -19.12 2.16 -4.76
C GLY A 51 -18.55 1.02 -5.63
N TYR A 52 -17.62 1.27 -6.56
CA TYR A 52 -17.09 0.23 -7.46
C TYR A 52 -16.31 -0.85 -6.70
N PHE A 53 -15.45 -0.44 -5.78
CA PHE A 53 -14.67 -1.38 -4.96
C PHE A 53 -15.57 -2.28 -4.12
N GLU A 54 -16.59 -1.73 -3.48
CA GLU A 54 -17.59 -2.50 -2.72
C GLU A 54 -18.35 -3.48 -3.62
N THR A 55 -18.82 -2.98 -4.77
CA THR A 55 -19.55 -3.79 -5.76
C THR A 55 -18.69 -4.95 -6.24
N PHE A 56 -17.41 -4.70 -6.54
CA PHE A 56 -16.47 -5.74 -6.93
C PHE A 56 -16.29 -6.79 -5.85
N LEU A 57 -16.03 -6.37 -4.61
CA LEU A 57 -15.84 -7.30 -3.49
C LEU A 57 -17.10 -8.13 -3.22
N HIS A 58 -18.28 -7.53 -3.15
CA HIS A 58 -19.55 -8.25 -2.94
C HIS A 58 -19.88 -9.19 -4.11
N SER A 59 -19.58 -8.79 -5.34
CA SER A 59 -19.76 -9.67 -6.51
C SER A 59 -18.81 -10.87 -6.50
N ARG A 60 -17.55 -10.64 -6.04
CA ARG A 60 -16.53 -11.70 -6.00
C ARG A 60 -16.72 -12.65 -4.83
N PHE A 61 -17.29 -12.17 -3.73
CA PHE A 61 -17.48 -12.88 -2.47
C PHE A 61 -18.93 -12.76 -1.96
N PRO A 62 -19.95 -13.19 -2.72
CA PRO A 62 -21.35 -12.91 -2.41
C PRO A 62 -21.82 -13.53 -1.06
N GLU A 63 -21.23 -14.67 -0.68
CA GLU A 63 -21.59 -15.36 0.55
C GLU A 63 -20.83 -14.87 1.79
N HIS A 64 -19.83 -13.98 1.61
CA HIS A 64 -18.93 -13.62 2.71
C HIS A 64 -19.52 -12.57 3.67
N ARG A 65 -20.64 -11.90 3.33
CA ARG A 65 -21.28 -10.86 4.16
C ARG A 65 -20.27 -9.83 4.66
N LEU A 66 -19.41 -9.35 3.76
CA LEU A 66 -18.38 -8.37 4.05
C LEU A 66 -18.98 -7.06 4.53
N ARG A 67 -18.29 -6.35 5.41
CA ARG A 67 -18.58 -4.96 5.76
C ARG A 67 -17.43 -4.08 5.32
N ILE A 68 -17.73 -2.96 4.68
CA ILE A 68 -16.71 -2.05 4.17
C ILE A 68 -16.96 -0.67 4.78
N ARG A 69 -15.93 -0.06 5.32
CA ARG A 69 -15.98 1.24 5.97
C ARG A 69 -14.84 2.14 5.53
N TYR A 70 -15.15 3.39 5.25
CA TYR A 70 -14.18 4.41 4.87
C TYR A 70 -13.94 5.35 6.05
N LEU A 71 -12.70 5.39 6.55
CA LEU A 71 -12.23 6.28 7.62
C LEU A 71 -11.13 7.22 7.13
N ALA A 72 -11.07 7.43 5.82
CA ALA A 72 -10.11 8.30 5.17
C ALA A 72 -10.54 9.77 5.20
N TRP A 73 -9.55 10.68 5.21
CA TRP A 73 -9.77 12.12 5.19
C TRP A 73 -9.00 12.79 4.05
N PRO A 74 -9.61 13.77 3.36
CA PRO A 74 -8.92 14.51 2.30
C PRO A 74 -7.63 15.14 2.81
N ALA A 75 -6.56 15.04 2.01
CA ALA A 75 -5.24 15.60 2.28
C ALA A 75 -4.51 15.08 3.54
N GLU A 76 -5.01 14.04 4.22
CA GLU A 76 -4.33 13.45 5.37
C GLU A 76 -3.02 12.78 4.97
N GLU A 77 -1.98 12.96 5.77
CA GLU A 77 -0.70 12.25 5.67
C GLU A 77 -0.57 11.21 6.79
N VAL A 78 0.22 10.17 6.54
CA VAL A 78 0.36 9.08 7.51
C VAL A 78 0.92 9.57 8.85
N GLY A 79 0.19 9.27 9.93
CA GLY A 79 0.54 9.69 11.29
C GLY A 79 0.33 11.17 11.59
N GLU A 80 -0.27 11.94 10.67
CA GLU A 80 -0.59 13.36 10.85
C GLU A 80 -2.09 13.60 10.58
N PRO A 81 -2.95 13.20 11.52
CA PRO A 81 -4.38 13.38 11.36
C PRO A 81 -4.76 14.86 11.40
N ILE A 82 -5.47 15.32 10.37
CA ILE A 82 -5.97 16.71 10.26
C ILE A 82 -7.39 16.86 10.81
N ARG A 83 -7.79 15.98 11.69
CA ARG A 83 -9.15 15.88 12.23
C ARG A 83 -9.39 16.98 13.28
N PRO A 84 -10.66 17.43 13.42
CA PRO A 84 -11.00 18.43 14.44
C PRO A 84 -10.68 17.97 15.86
N LEU A 85 -10.42 18.93 16.75
CA LEU A 85 -10.23 18.65 18.17
C LEU A 85 -11.44 17.93 18.76
N GLY A 86 -11.21 16.85 19.48
CA GLY A 86 -12.26 16.02 20.06
C GLY A 86 -12.80 14.93 19.13
N PHE A 87 -12.30 14.83 17.91
CA PHE A 87 -12.63 13.70 17.02
C PHE A 87 -12.00 12.42 17.55
N PRO A 88 -12.66 11.24 17.39
CA PRO A 88 -12.09 9.97 17.81
C PRO A 88 -10.73 9.70 17.17
N ARG A 89 -9.83 9.05 17.91
CA ARG A 89 -8.56 8.58 17.33
C ARG A 89 -8.85 7.44 16.37
N LEU A 90 -8.08 7.32 15.30
CA LEU A 90 -8.22 6.24 14.32
C LEU A 90 -8.26 4.85 14.96
N ALA A 91 -7.41 4.60 15.97
CA ALA A 91 -7.41 3.31 16.68
C ALA A 91 -8.73 3.01 17.39
N ASP A 92 -9.43 4.04 17.90
CA ASP A 92 -10.73 3.88 18.57
C ASP A 92 -11.82 3.57 17.53
N GLU A 93 -11.79 4.26 16.37
CA GLU A 93 -12.70 3.96 15.25
C GLU A 93 -12.47 2.55 14.67
N LEU A 94 -11.21 2.12 14.51
CA LEU A 94 -10.88 0.76 14.06
C LEU A 94 -11.39 -0.32 15.03
N ARG A 95 -11.41 -0.04 16.36
CA ARG A 95 -11.98 -0.96 17.36
C ARG A 95 -13.52 -0.97 17.28
N GLU A 96 -14.14 0.19 17.12
CA GLU A 96 -15.58 0.29 16.93
C GLU A 96 -16.04 -0.49 15.69
N GLU A 97 -15.31 -0.33 14.58
CA GLU A 97 -15.58 -1.05 13.33
C GLU A 97 -15.10 -2.52 13.36
N ARG A 98 -14.38 -2.95 14.42
CA ARG A 98 -13.88 -4.33 14.57
C ARG A 98 -13.04 -4.79 13.37
N ALA A 99 -12.15 -3.94 12.89
CA ALA A 99 -11.40 -4.13 11.65
C ALA A 99 -10.64 -5.47 11.58
N ASP A 100 -10.91 -6.26 10.55
CA ASP A 100 -10.21 -7.50 10.18
C ASP A 100 -9.14 -7.27 9.11
N ILE A 101 -9.42 -6.32 8.21
CA ILE A 101 -8.53 -5.90 7.13
C ILE A 101 -8.48 -4.37 7.13
N VAL A 102 -7.27 -3.81 7.04
CA VAL A 102 -7.08 -2.36 6.90
C VAL A 102 -6.33 -2.08 5.59
N PHE A 103 -7.02 -1.42 4.65
CA PHE A 103 -6.40 -0.83 3.46
C PHE A 103 -5.83 0.53 3.81
N VAL A 104 -4.56 0.75 3.48
CA VAL A 104 -3.78 1.94 3.84
C VAL A 104 -3.37 2.66 2.56
N CYS A 105 -3.98 3.82 2.28
CA CYS A 105 -3.87 4.56 1.03
C CYS A 105 -3.18 5.91 1.25
N TYR A 106 -1.88 5.90 1.53
CA TYR A 106 -1.03 7.07 1.71
C TYR A 106 0.07 7.16 0.64
N GLY A 107 0.87 8.22 0.66
CA GLY A 107 2.02 8.41 -0.22
C GLY A 107 1.83 9.47 -1.31
N MET A 108 0.58 9.81 -1.70
CA MET A 108 0.34 10.87 -2.69
C MET A 108 0.70 12.26 -2.14
N ASN A 109 0.19 12.60 -0.95
CA ASN A 109 0.44 13.91 -0.34
C ASN A 109 1.88 14.04 0.10
N GLU A 110 2.40 13.01 0.77
CA GLU A 110 3.77 12.96 1.25
C GLU A 110 4.78 13.11 0.10
N SER A 111 4.46 12.63 -1.10
CA SER A 111 5.33 12.75 -2.27
C SER A 111 5.56 14.19 -2.74
N PHE A 112 4.75 15.16 -2.28
CA PHE A 112 5.01 16.58 -2.56
C PHE A 112 6.23 17.13 -1.80
N HIS A 113 6.73 16.41 -0.79
CA HIS A 113 8.01 16.73 -0.14
C HIS A 113 9.23 16.29 -0.97
N GLY A 114 9.02 15.68 -2.15
CA GLY A 114 10.07 15.22 -3.04
C GLY A 114 10.96 14.15 -2.40
N ILE A 115 12.14 13.94 -3.00
CA ILE A 115 13.10 12.91 -2.53
C ILE A 115 13.56 13.13 -1.08
N ALA A 116 13.60 14.37 -0.62
CA ALA A 116 14.01 14.70 0.74
C ALA A 116 13.03 14.17 1.81
N GLY A 117 11.75 14.01 1.48
CA GLY A 117 10.71 13.50 2.38
C GLY A 117 10.66 11.98 2.52
N VAL A 118 11.31 11.23 1.62
CA VAL A 118 11.20 9.77 1.52
C VAL A 118 11.56 9.05 2.81
N GLY A 119 12.69 9.41 3.44
CA GLY A 119 13.12 8.77 4.69
C GLY A 119 12.13 8.99 5.84
N HIS A 120 11.55 10.18 5.92
CA HIS A 120 10.51 10.50 6.91
C HIS A 120 9.22 9.71 6.65
N PHE A 121 8.76 9.68 5.41
CA PHE A 121 7.60 8.89 5.00
C PHE A 121 7.77 7.40 5.34
N ARG A 122 8.93 6.82 4.97
CA ARG A 122 9.25 5.42 5.28
C ARG A 122 9.12 5.13 6.77
N HIS A 123 9.76 5.94 7.61
CA HIS A 123 9.68 5.76 9.06
C HIS A 123 8.23 5.84 9.58
N LYS A 124 7.45 6.79 9.06
CA LYS A 124 6.05 6.95 9.45
C LYS A 124 5.19 5.77 9.04
N ILE A 125 5.32 5.27 7.81
CA ILE A 125 4.52 4.13 7.34
C ILE A 125 4.91 2.83 8.05
N GLU A 126 6.20 2.59 8.33
CA GLU A 126 6.66 1.46 9.12
C GLU A 126 6.04 1.50 10.52
N SER A 127 6.14 2.63 11.22
CA SER A 127 5.55 2.82 12.56
C SER A 127 4.03 2.65 12.56
N PHE A 128 3.34 3.15 11.53
CA PHE A 128 1.90 3.02 11.38
C PHE A 128 1.48 1.55 11.20
N VAL A 129 2.18 0.81 10.36
CA VAL A 129 1.94 -0.63 10.16
C VAL A 129 2.21 -1.42 11.45
N GLU A 130 3.28 -1.10 12.18
CA GLU A 130 3.58 -1.72 13.47
C GLU A 130 2.46 -1.47 14.48
N GLN A 131 1.96 -0.24 14.60
CA GLN A 131 0.84 0.11 15.48
C GLN A 131 -0.43 -0.65 15.12
N LEU A 132 -0.79 -0.74 13.82
CA LEU A 132 -1.94 -1.52 13.38
C LEU A 132 -1.82 -2.99 13.77
N ARG A 133 -0.63 -3.57 13.62
CA ARG A 133 -0.39 -4.99 13.88
C ARG A 133 -0.21 -5.34 15.36
N ALA A 134 0.08 -4.36 16.20
CA ALA A 134 0.13 -4.54 17.66
C ALA A 134 -1.25 -4.69 18.28
N GLU A 135 -2.31 -4.31 17.59
CA GLU A 135 -3.69 -4.27 18.09
C GLU A 135 -4.54 -5.43 17.54
N LYS A 136 -5.59 -5.77 18.27
CA LYS A 136 -6.61 -6.75 17.87
C LYS A 136 -7.96 -6.05 17.83
N PHE A 137 -8.19 -5.25 16.80
CA PHE A 137 -9.39 -4.43 16.68
C PHE A 137 -10.69 -5.25 16.71
N ASN A 138 -10.66 -6.46 16.13
CA ASN A 138 -11.78 -7.42 16.17
C ASN A 138 -11.88 -8.22 17.48
N GLY A 139 -10.95 -8.03 18.43
CA GLY A 139 -10.85 -8.77 19.69
C GLY A 139 -10.15 -10.13 19.62
N HIS A 140 -9.75 -10.60 18.42
CA HIS A 140 -9.22 -11.95 18.22
C HIS A 140 -7.82 -11.97 17.61
N SER A 141 -7.59 -11.21 16.56
CA SER A 141 -6.32 -11.22 15.81
C SER A 141 -5.92 -9.82 15.34
N PRO A 142 -4.62 -9.59 15.12
CA PRO A 142 -4.19 -8.40 14.39
C PRO A 142 -4.84 -8.32 13.01
N PRO A 143 -5.08 -7.11 12.47
CA PRO A 143 -5.63 -6.96 11.14
C PRO A 143 -4.64 -7.40 10.06
N ARG A 144 -5.15 -7.87 8.95
CA ARG A 144 -4.39 -7.98 7.70
C ARG A 144 -4.25 -6.59 7.10
N VAL A 145 -3.03 -6.13 6.90
CA VAL A 145 -2.76 -4.79 6.37
C VAL A 145 -2.50 -4.88 4.88
N VAL A 146 -3.12 -3.99 4.11
CA VAL A 146 -2.93 -3.87 2.66
C VAL A 146 -2.46 -2.46 2.35
N LEU A 147 -1.22 -2.31 1.95
CA LEU A 147 -0.67 -1.04 1.50
C LEU A 147 -1.04 -0.81 0.05
N VAL A 148 -1.66 0.33 -0.25
CA VAL A 148 -2.04 0.71 -1.61
C VAL A 148 -1.16 1.87 -2.06
N THR A 149 -0.36 1.67 -3.10
CA THR A 149 0.46 2.74 -3.64
C THR A 149 -0.39 3.85 -4.26
N PRO A 150 0.07 5.12 -4.26
CA PRO A 150 -0.62 6.17 -5.00
C PRO A 150 -0.71 5.84 -6.49
N ILE A 151 -1.66 6.45 -7.18
CA ILE A 151 -1.73 6.42 -8.66
C ILE A 151 -0.62 7.29 -9.26
N ALA A 152 -0.24 7.00 -10.50
CA ALA A 152 0.63 7.90 -11.26
C ALA A 152 -0.10 9.21 -11.60
N GLN A 153 0.63 10.32 -11.59
CA GLN A 153 0.11 11.62 -11.98
C GLN A 153 -0.09 11.68 -13.50
N GLU A 154 -1.27 12.13 -13.90
CA GLU A 154 -1.58 12.43 -15.30
C GLU A 154 -1.25 13.87 -15.67
N ASN A 155 -0.99 14.11 -16.96
CA ASN A 155 -0.81 15.46 -17.48
C ASN A 155 -2.16 16.20 -17.51
N SER A 156 -2.33 17.15 -16.61
CA SER A 156 -3.55 17.97 -16.51
C SER A 156 -3.31 19.47 -16.68
N SER A 157 -2.06 19.90 -16.59
CA SER A 157 -1.67 21.31 -16.66
C SER A 157 -0.25 21.43 -17.22
N ALA A 158 -0.04 22.46 -18.06
CA ALA A 158 1.29 22.77 -18.59
C ALA A 158 2.31 23.25 -17.51
N THR A 159 1.83 23.56 -16.32
CA THR A 159 2.68 24.03 -15.21
C THR A 159 3.24 22.93 -14.33
N VAL A 160 2.81 21.68 -14.52
CA VAL A 160 3.26 20.53 -13.73
C VAL A 160 4.30 19.72 -14.50
N ASP A 161 5.48 19.55 -13.96
CA ASP A 161 6.47 18.59 -14.47
C ASP A 161 6.06 17.18 -14.09
N VAL A 162 5.22 16.56 -14.93
CA VAL A 162 4.70 15.21 -14.70
C VAL A 162 5.78 14.14 -14.63
N PRO A 163 6.82 14.14 -15.48
CA PRO A 163 7.96 13.23 -15.33
C PRO A 163 8.63 13.32 -13.95
N ALA A 164 8.96 14.52 -13.48
CA ALA A 164 9.56 14.72 -12.16
C ALA A 164 8.64 14.25 -11.04
N ARG A 165 7.34 14.60 -11.10
CA ARG A 165 6.35 14.14 -10.12
C ARG A 165 6.20 12.62 -10.09
N ASN A 166 6.17 11.96 -11.24
CA ASN A 166 6.10 10.50 -11.30
C ASN A 166 7.40 9.83 -10.86
N SER A 167 8.54 10.50 -10.98
CA SER A 167 9.80 10.03 -10.38
C SER A 167 9.70 10.01 -8.85
N ASP A 168 9.19 11.07 -8.23
CA ASP A 168 8.95 11.11 -6.78
C ASP A 168 7.93 10.05 -6.36
N LEU A 169 6.75 10.01 -6.99
CA LEU A 169 5.68 9.04 -6.69
C LEU A 169 6.17 7.58 -6.78
N LYS A 170 7.04 7.30 -7.74
CA LYS A 170 7.64 5.98 -7.88
C LYS A 170 8.44 5.60 -6.64
N VAL A 171 9.29 6.50 -6.13
CA VAL A 171 10.11 6.23 -4.94
C VAL A 171 9.24 6.00 -3.71
N TYR A 172 8.20 6.83 -3.49
CA TYR A 172 7.25 6.63 -2.40
C TYR A 172 6.46 5.31 -2.52
N SER A 173 6.10 4.92 -3.75
CA SER A 173 5.47 3.62 -4.02
C SER A 173 6.41 2.46 -3.71
N GLU A 174 7.68 2.57 -4.09
CA GLU A 174 8.70 1.56 -3.80
C GLU A 174 8.89 1.36 -2.28
N GLU A 175 8.85 2.44 -1.48
CA GLU A 175 8.90 2.32 -0.02
C GLU A 175 7.69 1.56 0.55
N LEU A 176 6.47 1.83 0.06
CA LEU A 176 5.29 1.06 0.46
C LEU A 176 5.43 -0.43 0.11
N LEU A 177 5.91 -0.73 -1.10
CA LEU A 177 6.14 -2.11 -1.53
C LEU A 177 7.23 -2.81 -0.72
N GLN A 178 8.28 -2.09 -0.28
CA GLN A 178 9.29 -2.63 0.62
C GLN A 178 8.72 -2.95 2.00
N VAL A 179 7.90 -2.07 2.58
CA VAL A 179 7.23 -2.32 3.87
C VAL A 179 6.29 -3.52 3.77
N ALA A 180 5.64 -3.72 2.62
CA ALA A 180 4.77 -4.87 2.38
C ALA A 180 5.49 -6.22 2.32
N ASN A 181 6.83 -6.26 2.28
CA ASN A 181 7.57 -7.52 2.42
C ASN A 181 7.55 -8.10 3.85
N GLN A 182 7.00 -7.37 4.82
CA GLN A 182 6.82 -7.87 6.17
C GLN A 182 5.74 -8.96 6.22
N PRO A 183 5.90 -10.02 7.04
CA PRO A 183 4.87 -11.05 7.18
C PRO A 183 3.50 -10.48 7.57
N GLY A 184 2.45 -10.86 6.86
CA GLY A 184 1.07 -10.41 7.13
C GLY A 184 0.74 -8.99 6.65
N VAL A 185 1.63 -8.37 5.88
CA VAL A 185 1.39 -7.14 5.13
C VAL A 185 1.29 -7.48 3.65
N HIS A 186 0.33 -6.90 2.96
CA HIS A 186 0.08 -7.09 1.54
C HIS A 186 0.23 -5.76 0.80
N ALA A 187 0.32 -5.78 -0.52
CA ALA A 187 0.36 -4.56 -1.33
C ALA A 187 -0.49 -4.65 -2.58
N VAL A 188 -0.98 -3.48 -3.00
CA VAL A 188 -1.58 -3.24 -4.32
C VAL A 188 -0.79 -2.11 -4.98
N ASP A 189 -0.13 -2.42 -6.09
CA ASP A 189 0.67 -1.45 -6.85
C ASP A 189 -0.18 -0.72 -7.90
N LEU A 190 -0.89 0.31 -7.48
CA LEU A 190 -1.64 1.17 -8.37
C LEU A 190 -0.73 2.11 -9.18
N PHE A 191 0.46 2.46 -8.64
CA PHE A 191 1.38 3.33 -9.37
C PHE A 191 1.79 2.70 -10.70
N SER A 192 2.32 1.48 -10.65
CA SER A 192 2.76 0.78 -11.88
C SER A 192 1.59 0.54 -12.84
N ALA A 193 0.43 0.13 -12.33
CA ALA A 193 -0.75 -0.12 -13.14
C ALA A 193 -1.25 1.14 -13.86
N THR A 194 -1.27 2.30 -13.18
CA THR A 194 -1.73 3.56 -13.76
C THR A 194 -0.66 4.24 -14.62
N ALA A 195 0.63 4.13 -14.27
CA ALA A 195 1.74 4.68 -15.07
C ALA A 195 1.81 4.07 -16.48
N GLN A 196 1.58 2.77 -16.61
CA GLN A 196 1.50 2.09 -17.90
C GLN A 196 0.34 2.65 -18.75
N ARG A 197 -0.77 2.99 -18.13
CA ARG A 197 -1.95 3.53 -18.80
C ARG A 197 -1.77 4.99 -19.20
N VAL A 198 -1.13 5.80 -18.35
CA VAL A 198 -0.80 7.21 -18.64
C VAL A 198 0.13 7.35 -19.86
N SER A 199 1.05 6.42 -20.05
CA SER A 199 1.95 6.38 -21.21
C SER A 199 1.32 5.79 -22.47
N GLY A 200 0.11 5.22 -22.39
CA GLY A 200 -0.60 4.58 -23.49
C GLY A 200 -1.75 5.42 -24.05
N GLN A 201 -2.57 4.80 -24.93
CA GLN A 201 -3.75 5.46 -25.55
C GLN A 201 -5.03 5.32 -24.69
N GLY A 202 -4.92 5.07 -23.38
CA GLY A 202 -6.05 5.00 -22.46
C GLY A 202 -6.66 6.38 -22.21
N GLY A 203 -7.99 6.46 -22.04
CA GLY A 203 -8.66 7.69 -21.62
C GLY A 203 -8.18 8.17 -20.25
N ARG A 204 -8.34 9.47 -19.97
CA ARG A 204 -7.95 10.08 -18.69
C ARG A 204 -8.68 9.43 -17.52
N LEU A 205 -7.90 9.10 -16.48
CA LEU A 205 -8.43 8.56 -15.22
C LEU A 205 -8.76 9.66 -14.22
N THR A 206 -8.12 10.84 -14.35
CA THR A 206 -8.23 11.93 -13.38
C THR A 206 -8.82 13.19 -14.01
N PHE A 207 -9.44 14.05 -13.18
CA PHE A 207 -9.91 15.35 -13.66
C PHE A 207 -8.86 16.47 -13.52
N ASN A 208 -7.88 16.32 -12.63
CA ASN A 208 -6.84 17.32 -12.39
C ASN A 208 -5.42 16.75 -12.29
N GLY A 209 -5.21 15.51 -12.71
CA GLY A 209 -3.91 14.83 -12.71
C GLY A 209 -3.66 13.91 -11.54
N ILE A 210 -4.36 14.08 -10.41
CA ILE A 210 -4.18 13.30 -9.17
C ILE A 210 -5.49 12.76 -8.56
N HIS A 211 -6.63 13.34 -8.89
CA HIS A 211 -7.92 12.90 -8.38
C HIS A 211 -8.71 12.17 -9.46
N LEU A 212 -9.04 10.93 -9.18
CA LEU A 212 -9.77 10.08 -10.12
C LEU A 212 -11.18 10.63 -10.43
N THR A 213 -11.58 10.48 -11.67
CA THR A 213 -12.97 10.59 -12.11
C THR A 213 -13.74 9.33 -11.70
N GLU A 214 -15.05 9.31 -11.91
CA GLU A 214 -15.86 8.10 -11.76
C GLU A 214 -15.29 6.93 -12.57
N SER A 215 -15.01 7.16 -13.87
CA SER A 215 -14.39 6.14 -14.74
C SER A 215 -12.99 5.74 -14.27
N GLY A 216 -12.24 6.65 -13.64
CA GLY A 216 -10.97 6.36 -13.01
C GLY A 216 -11.13 5.36 -11.86
N TYR A 217 -12.10 5.58 -10.97
CA TYR A 217 -12.39 4.63 -9.88
C TYR A 217 -12.87 3.29 -10.40
N GLN A 218 -13.69 3.26 -11.44
CA GLN A 218 -14.12 2.00 -12.06
C GLN A 218 -12.93 1.16 -12.58
N VAL A 219 -11.88 1.82 -13.06
CA VAL A 219 -10.69 1.15 -13.60
C VAL A 219 -9.78 0.60 -12.52
N VAL A 220 -9.67 1.29 -11.36
CA VAL A 220 -8.72 0.92 -10.29
C VAL A 220 -9.35 0.07 -9.18
N SER A 221 -10.66 -0.13 -9.20
CA SER A 221 -11.38 -1.02 -8.27
C SER A 221 -11.39 -2.45 -8.75
#